data_2f043076c0bfc6860582dca9618bf37b
#
_entry.id   2f043076c0bfc6860582dca9618bf37b
#
_cell.length_a   1.000
_cell.length_b   1.000
_cell.length_c   1.000
_cell.angle_alpha   90.00
_cell.angle_beta   90.00
_cell.angle_gamma   90.00
#
_symmetry.space_group_name_H-M   'P 1'
#
loop_
_entity.id
_entity.type
_entity.pdbx_description
1 polymer ?
#
loop_
_entity_poly.entity_id
_entity_poly.type
_entity_poly.pdbx_seq_one_letter_code
_entity_poly.pdbx_strand_id
1 'polypeptide(L)'
;MSLDHVRLDVYQRALELLDLLDQIHDLMPSGRAHLKDQLDRAGTSVVLNIAEGAGEFSPPEKQRFYRMARRSATETAAILDILDRRHSISTESLQPARDLVVRVVSMLVRLITKRSD
;
A
#
# COMPACT_ATOMS: atom_id res chain seq x y z
N MET A 1 8.43 -11.91 22.22
CA MET A 1 7.67 -12.54 21.13
C MET A 1 7.26 -11.48 20.11
N SER A 2 7.56 -11.70 18.85
CA SER A 2 7.13 -10.81 17.76
C SER A 2 5.80 -11.29 17.20
N LEU A 3 4.95 -10.34 16.81
CA LEU A 3 3.74 -10.67 16.07
C LEU A 3 4.11 -11.10 14.64
N ASP A 4 3.29 -11.94 14.05
CA ASP A 4 3.59 -12.59 12.75
C ASP A 4 3.89 -11.62 11.62
N HIS A 5 3.15 -10.50 11.55
CA HIS A 5 3.31 -9.53 10.45
C HIS A 5 4.68 -8.85 10.44
N VAL A 6 5.32 -8.69 11.59
CA VAL A 6 6.59 -7.96 11.69
C VAL A 6 7.69 -8.62 10.85
N ARG A 7 7.63 -9.95 10.67
CA ARG A 7 8.62 -10.71 9.92
C ARG A 7 8.40 -10.69 8.41
N LEU A 8 7.23 -10.24 7.96
CA LEU A 8 6.95 -10.23 6.52
C LEU A 8 7.65 -9.07 5.84
N ASP A 9 8.42 -9.37 4.81
CA ASP A 9 9.10 -8.34 4.02
C ASP A 9 8.08 -7.38 3.40
N VAL A 10 6.95 -7.88 2.91
CA VAL A 10 5.91 -7.01 2.33
C VAL A 10 5.35 -6.02 3.36
N TYR A 11 5.28 -6.42 4.62
CA TYR A 11 4.83 -5.52 5.68
C TYR A 11 5.82 -4.36 5.86
N GLN A 12 7.11 -4.67 5.90
CA GLN A 12 8.15 -3.64 6.03
C GLN A 12 8.16 -2.72 4.81
N ARG A 13 7.95 -3.26 3.61
CA ARG A 13 7.84 -2.43 2.39
C ARG A 13 6.61 -1.55 2.42
N ALA A 14 5.49 -2.05 2.97
CA ALA A 14 4.27 -1.27 3.11
C ALA A 14 4.45 -0.10 4.08
N LEU A 15 5.20 -0.30 5.16
CA LEU A 15 5.54 0.79 6.09
C LEU A 15 6.42 1.84 5.41
N GLU A 16 7.40 1.43 4.62
CA GLU A 16 8.19 2.36 3.83
C GLU A 16 7.34 3.15 2.85
N LEU A 17 6.36 2.48 2.26
CA LEU A 17 5.40 3.15 1.37
C LEU A 17 4.64 4.23 2.13
N LEU A 18 4.18 3.96 3.34
CA LEU A 18 3.50 4.99 4.16
C LEU A 18 4.38 6.21 4.37
N ASP A 19 5.68 6.03 4.64
CA ASP A 19 6.60 7.14 4.82
C ASP A 19 6.66 8.01 3.55
N LEU A 20 6.72 7.38 2.38
CA LEU A 20 6.74 8.10 1.11
C LEU A 20 5.41 8.80 0.83
N LEU A 21 4.29 8.15 1.16
CA LEU A 21 2.96 8.75 0.99
C LEU A 21 2.76 9.95 1.91
N ASP A 22 3.31 9.92 3.12
CA ASP A 22 3.26 11.07 4.03
C ASP A 22 4.01 12.26 3.44
N GLN A 23 5.17 12.02 2.82
CA GLN A 23 5.92 13.07 2.13
C GLN A 23 5.11 13.65 0.97
N ILE A 24 4.47 12.79 0.19
CA ILE A 24 3.62 13.22 -0.94
C ILE A 24 2.43 14.02 -0.41
N HIS A 25 1.80 13.56 0.66
CA HIS A 25 0.68 14.25 1.30
C HIS A 25 1.06 15.69 1.66
N ASP A 26 2.26 15.87 2.21
CA ASP A 26 2.74 17.20 2.60
C ASP A 26 3.01 18.10 1.39
N LEU A 27 3.30 17.52 0.22
CA LEU A 27 3.53 18.28 -1.02
C LEU A 27 2.22 18.63 -1.75
N MET A 28 1.10 18.01 -1.37
CA MET A 28 -0.15 18.24 -2.08
C MET A 28 -0.67 19.64 -1.84
N PRO A 29 -1.13 20.34 -2.90
CA PRO A 29 -1.62 21.71 -2.76
C PRO A 29 -2.93 21.76 -1.98
N SER A 30 -3.22 22.92 -1.40
CA SER A 30 -4.50 23.18 -0.75
C SER A 30 -5.64 23.03 -1.77
N GLY A 31 -6.82 22.67 -1.30
CA GLY A 31 -7.95 22.39 -2.18
C GLY A 31 -8.07 20.95 -2.62
N ARG A 32 -7.16 20.10 -2.16
CA ARG A 32 -7.16 18.65 -2.46
C ARG A 32 -7.44 17.80 -1.22
N ALA A 33 -8.18 18.35 -0.25
CA ALA A 33 -8.45 17.67 1.01
C ALA A 33 -9.06 16.28 0.84
N HIS A 34 -9.99 16.12 -0.11
CA HIS A 34 -10.63 14.86 -0.39
C HIS A 34 -9.62 13.81 -0.88
N LEU A 35 -8.73 14.19 -1.79
CA LEU A 35 -7.71 13.31 -2.34
C LEU A 35 -6.65 12.97 -1.30
N LYS A 36 -6.29 13.93 -0.44
CA LYS A 36 -5.38 13.69 0.70
C LYS A 36 -5.95 12.63 1.63
N ASP A 37 -7.23 12.74 1.95
CA ASP A 37 -7.93 11.78 2.82
C ASP A 37 -7.94 10.38 2.20
N GLN A 38 -8.24 10.29 0.90
CA GLN A 38 -8.23 9.02 0.18
C GLN A 38 -6.84 8.39 0.16
N LEU A 39 -5.79 9.18 -0.05
CA LEU A 39 -4.41 8.68 -0.07
C LEU A 39 -4.03 8.11 1.29
N ASP A 40 -4.34 8.82 2.36
CA ASP A 40 -4.07 8.39 3.72
C ASP A 40 -4.79 7.08 4.06
N ARG A 41 -6.06 7.00 3.72
CA ARG A 41 -6.86 5.79 3.95
C ARG A 41 -6.35 4.60 3.16
N ALA A 42 -6.05 4.79 1.86
CA ALA A 42 -5.59 3.71 1.01
C ALA A 42 -4.25 3.16 1.50
N GLY A 43 -3.30 4.05 1.79
CA GLY A 43 -1.98 3.63 2.28
C GLY A 43 -2.06 2.90 3.61
N THR A 44 -2.84 3.42 4.55
CA THR A 44 -3.04 2.80 5.86
C THR A 44 -3.70 1.43 5.72
N SER A 45 -4.67 1.31 4.80
CA SER A 45 -5.37 0.06 4.56
C SER A 45 -4.45 -1.04 4.02
N VAL A 46 -3.44 -0.69 3.20
CA VAL A 46 -2.44 -1.65 2.75
C VAL A 46 -1.76 -2.30 3.95
N VAL A 47 -1.25 -1.49 4.86
CA VAL A 47 -0.50 -1.95 6.03
C VAL A 47 -1.39 -2.81 6.93
N LEU A 48 -2.57 -2.31 7.27
CA LEU A 48 -3.47 -2.99 8.20
C LEU A 48 -3.95 -4.34 7.66
N ASN A 49 -4.26 -4.43 6.37
CA ASN A 49 -4.71 -5.70 5.79
C ASN A 49 -3.58 -6.72 5.70
N ILE A 50 -2.34 -6.29 5.46
CA ILE A 50 -1.19 -7.20 5.52
C ILE A 50 -1.05 -7.78 6.94
N ALA A 51 -1.13 -6.92 7.95
CA ALA A 51 -1.02 -7.37 9.35
C ALA A 51 -2.13 -8.33 9.72
N GLU A 52 -3.37 -8.05 9.32
CA GLU A 52 -4.51 -8.93 9.58
C GLU A 52 -4.33 -10.28 8.89
N GLY A 53 -3.90 -10.28 7.63
CA GLY A 53 -3.67 -11.52 6.89
C GLY A 53 -2.59 -12.37 7.52
N ALA A 54 -1.50 -11.74 7.95
CA ALA A 54 -0.39 -12.45 8.58
C ALA A 54 -0.81 -13.12 9.89
N GLY A 55 -1.74 -12.51 10.62
CA GLY A 55 -2.23 -13.02 11.90
C GLY A 55 -3.31 -14.07 11.81
N GLU A 56 -3.87 -14.32 10.61
CA GLU A 56 -4.90 -15.31 10.44
C GLU A 56 -4.31 -16.72 10.36
N PHE A 57 -5.05 -17.71 10.89
CA PHE A 57 -4.62 -19.10 10.85
C PHE A 57 -5.06 -19.81 9.57
N SER A 58 -6.25 -19.48 9.08
CA SER A 58 -6.83 -20.12 7.91
C SER A 58 -6.24 -19.55 6.62
N PRO A 59 -5.72 -20.40 5.71
CA PRO A 59 -5.25 -19.92 4.42
C PRO A 59 -6.27 -19.10 3.63
N PRO A 60 -7.57 -19.49 3.54
CA PRO A 60 -8.54 -18.65 2.84
C PRO A 60 -8.68 -17.25 3.46
N GLU A 61 -8.63 -17.13 4.78
CA GLU A 61 -8.73 -15.85 5.46
C GLU A 61 -7.47 -15.00 5.24
N LYS A 62 -6.27 -15.63 5.28
CA LYS A 62 -5.03 -14.94 4.93
C LYS A 62 -5.13 -14.34 3.54
N GLN A 63 -5.55 -15.14 2.58
CA GLN A 63 -5.66 -14.71 1.18
C GLN A 63 -6.69 -13.58 1.03
N ARG A 64 -7.78 -13.63 1.78
CA ARG A 64 -8.80 -12.57 1.73
C ARG A 64 -8.21 -11.22 2.13
N PHE A 65 -7.47 -11.18 3.23
CA PHE A 65 -6.83 -9.94 3.68
C PHE A 65 -5.74 -9.47 2.72
N TYR A 66 -4.94 -10.39 2.18
CA TYR A 66 -3.92 -10.02 1.20
C TYR A 66 -4.53 -9.46 -0.09
N ARG A 67 -5.67 -9.99 -0.52
CA ARG A 67 -6.40 -9.42 -1.67
C ARG A 67 -6.93 -8.02 -1.36
N MET A 68 -7.39 -7.79 -0.14
CA MET A 68 -7.83 -6.45 0.29
C MET A 68 -6.66 -5.46 0.32
N ALA A 69 -5.49 -5.91 0.79
CA ALA A 69 -4.27 -5.10 0.77
C ALA A 69 -3.88 -4.74 -0.67
N ARG A 70 -3.97 -5.69 -1.59
CA ARG A 70 -3.67 -5.46 -3.01
C ARG A 70 -4.62 -4.42 -3.61
N ARG A 71 -5.91 -4.51 -3.29
CA ARG A 71 -6.91 -3.52 -3.75
C ARG A 71 -6.55 -2.11 -3.26
N SER A 72 -6.17 -2.00 -2.00
CA SER A 72 -5.77 -0.71 -1.43
C SER A 72 -4.48 -0.18 -2.05
N ALA A 73 -3.55 -1.05 -2.37
CA ALA A 73 -2.31 -0.67 -3.07
C ALA A 73 -2.62 -0.18 -4.49
N THR A 74 -3.55 -0.83 -5.18
CA THR A 74 -4.00 -0.40 -6.51
C THR A 74 -4.66 0.98 -6.44
N GLU A 75 -5.49 1.21 -5.43
CA GLU A 75 -6.10 2.53 -5.21
C GLU A 75 -5.04 3.59 -4.96
N THR A 76 -4.03 3.26 -4.16
CA THR A 76 -2.89 4.15 -3.92
C THR A 76 -2.20 4.51 -5.23
N ALA A 77 -1.92 3.53 -6.08
CA ALA A 77 -1.30 3.75 -7.38
C ALA A 77 -2.15 4.69 -8.25
N ALA A 78 -3.46 4.49 -8.25
CA ALA A 78 -4.38 5.33 -9.04
C ALA A 78 -4.37 6.78 -8.55
N ILE A 79 -4.30 6.99 -7.23
CA ILE A 79 -4.21 8.35 -6.68
C ILE A 79 -2.91 9.02 -7.13
N LEU A 80 -1.79 8.28 -7.12
CA LEU A 80 -0.51 8.82 -7.60
C LEU A 80 -0.59 9.17 -9.09
N ASP A 81 -1.29 8.38 -9.89
CA ASP A 81 -1.52 8.67 -11.30
C ASP A 81 -2.33 9.96 -11.48
N ILE A 82 -3.35 10.18 -10.64
CA ILE A 82 -4.15 11.41 -10.67
C ILE A 82 -3.28 12.63 -10.36
N LEU A 83 -2.44 12.54 -9.34
CA LEU A 83 -1.54 13.63 -8.95
C LEU A 83 -0.56 13.97 -10.06
N ASP A 84 -0.03 12.97 -10.73
CA ASP A 84 0.87 13.14 -11.85
C ASP A 84 0.15 13.79 -13.03
N ARG A 85 -1.01 13.27 -13.41
CA ARG A 85 -1.80 13.77 -14.54
C ARG A 85 -2.21 15.21 -14.36
N ARG A 86 -2.52 15.63 -13.14
CA ARG A 86 -2.92 16.99 -12.82
C ARG A 86 -1.73 17.93 -12.58
N HIS A 87 -0.51 17.42 -12.68
CA HIS A 87 0.71 18.16 -12.39
C HIS A 87 0.71 18.79 -11.00
N SER A 88 0.01 18.13 -10.06
CA SER A 88 -0.04 18.59 -8.66
C SER A 88 1.28 18.39 -7.94
N ILE A 89 2.01 17.36 -8.34
CA ILE A 89 3.33 17.00 -7.80
C ILE A 89 4.17 16.52 -8.98
N SER A 90 5.46 16.80 -8.95
CA SER A 90 6.36 16.39 -10.05
C SER A 90 6.42 14.87 -10.18
N THR A 91 6.60 14.40 -11.42
CA THR A 91 6.76 12.98 -11.70
C THR A 91 7.91 12.38 -10.90
N GLU A 92 9.02 13.13 -10.79
CA GLU A 92 10.20 12.69 -10.04
C GLU A 92 9.89 12.47 -8.55
N SER A 93 9.11 13.36 -7.97
CA SER A 93 8.74 13.25 -6.55
C SER A 93 7.80 12.07 -6.28
N LEU A 94 7.01 11.66 -7.28
CA LEU A 94 6.09 10.53 -7.16
C LEU A 94 6.76 9.19 -7.42
N GLN A 95 7.87 9.17 -8.15
CA GLN A 95 8.46 7.93 -8.67
C GLN A 95 8.85 6.92 -7.58
N PRO A 96 9.51 7.31 -6.48
CA PRO A 96 9.84 6.33 -5.44
C PRO A 96 8.62 5.60 -4.87
N ALA A 97 7.52 6.31 -4.65
CA ALA A 97 6.28 5.69 -4.17
C ALA A 97 5.66 4.78 -5.23
N ARG A 98 5.68 5.18 -6.49
CA ARG A 98 5.16 4.36 -7.60
C ARG A 98 5.94 3.05 -7.73
N ASP A 99 7.27 3.12 -7.64
CA ASP A 99 8.12 1.92 -7.71
C ASP A 99 7.82 0.98 -6.52
N LEU A 100 7.64 1.54 -5.35
CA LEU A 100 7.39 0.75 -4.15
C LEU A 100 5.99 0.12 -4.16
N VAL A 101 4.98 0.82 -4.67
CA VAL A 101 3.63 0.25 -4.85
C VAL A 101 3.69 -0.98 -5.75
N VAL A 102 4.41 -0.90 -6.87
CA VAL A 102 4.57 -2.04 -7.79
C VAL A 102 5.21 -3.21 -7.06
N ARG A 103 6.24 -2.95 -6.27
CA ARG A 103 6.92 -4.00 -5.50
C ARG A 103 5.98 -4.64 -4.48
N VAL A 104 5.23 -3.83 -3.74
CA VAL A 104 4.27 -4.33 -2.74
C VAL A 104 3.20 -5.18 -3.41
N VAL A 105 2.63 -4.71 -4.52
CA VAL A 105 1.62 -5.47 -5.28
C VAL A 105 2.19 -6.80 -5.75
N SER A 106 3.41 -6.81 -6.29
CA SER A 106 4.05 -8.05 -6.76
C SER A 106 4.25 -9.05 -5.63
N MET A 107 4.65 -8.58 -4.46
CA MET A 107 4.82 -9.43 -3.28
C MET A 107 3.48 -9.99 -2.79
N LEU A 108 2.44 -9.15 -2.79
CA LEU A 108 1.08 -9.58 -2.40
C LEU A 108 0.52 -10.62 -3.36
N VAL A 109 0.71 -10.43 -4.66
CA VAL A 109 0.27 -11.41 -5.66
C VAL A 109 0.91 -12.77 -5.40
N ARG A 110 2.19 -12.81 -5.05
CA ARG A 110 2.86 -14.08 -4.69
C ARG A 110 2.23 -14.72 -3.46
N LEU A 111 1.92 -13.94 -2.43
CA LEU A 111 1.27 -14.47 -1.24
C LEU A 111 -0.14 -14.98 -1.52
N ILE A 112 -0.90 -14.28 -2.38
CA ILE A 112 -2.26 -14.66 -2.75
C ILE A 112 -2.27 -15.93 -3.58
N THR A 113 -1.31 -16.09 -4.48
CA THR A 113 -1.26 -17.24 -5.40
C THR A 113 -0.50 -18.44 -4.83
N LYS A 114 0.20 -18.24 -3.71
CA LYS A 114 0.92 -19.34 -3.07
C LYS A 114 -0.06 -20.36 -2.53
N ARG A 115 0.10 -21.61 -2.99
CA ARG A 115 -0.69 -22.72 -2.45
C ARG A 115 -0.09 -23.15 -1.12
N SER A 116 -0.96 -23.37 -0.14
CA SER A 116 -0.54 -23.99 1.10
C SER A 116 -0.62 -25.51 0.90
N ASP A 117 0.49 -26.11 0.68
CA ASP A 117 0.60 -27.58 0.57
C ASP A 117 0.89 -28.18 1.93
#